data_5c59634533d4fc4790866f88821552de
#
_entry.id   5c59634533d4fc4790866f88821552de
#
_cell.length_a   1.000
_cell.length_b   1.000
_cell.length_c   1.000
_cell.angle_alpha   90.00
_cell.angle_beta   90.00
_cell.angle_gamma   90.00
#
_symmetry.space_group_name_H-M   'P 1'
#
loop_
_entity.id
_entity.type
_entity.pdbx_description
1 polymer ?
#
loop_
_entity_poly.entity_id
_entity_poly.type
_entity_poly.pdbx_seq_one_letter_code
_entity_poly.pdbx_strand_id
1 'polypeptide(L)'
;MSRLIADKFKEWEAECDARFNQLKANEEELNRIFIDIYGLQDELTPEVDDKDVTVRKADLQREIKSLISYAIGCIFGRYSHYVDGLLYAGGEWQDAVGRLEGIRQEAIGNSDEFFIPDADNILPICDDEYFDDDLANKIFKWVEVVYGKETLEENLKFIAEALGGKGTPREVIRNYLLNSFYADHLKIYQKRPIYWLFSSGKKNGFKALIYMHRYQPDLLARMRTDYVHEQQERYRTQLSLLESSLSFAAQNEKVKINKQIAKLKDQSLEIQQFEEKIHHLADQMISIDLDDGVKVNYAKFDGVVEKIK
;
A
#
# COMPACT_ATOMS: atom_id res chain seq x y z
N MET A 1 19.79 -16.53 -8.06
CA MET A 1 19.42 -15.56 -7.00
C MET A 1 18.30 -16.17 -6.16
N SER A 2 18.33 -16.02 -4.85
CA SER A 2 17.23 -16.50 -3.99
C SER A 2 15.91 -15.81 -4.34
N ARG A 3 14.82 -16.57 -4.33
CA ARG A 3 13.45 -16.10 -4.50
C ARG A 3 12.75 -15.79 -3.15
N LEU A 4 13.49 -15.94 -2.05
CA LEU A 4 12.99 -15.62 -0.70
C LEU A 4 13.29 -14.16 -0.34
N ILE A 5 12.25 -13.45 0.10
CA ILE A 5 12.36 -12.07 0.60
C ILE A 5 13.27 -12.03 1.84
N ALA A 6 13.21 -13.07 2.67
CA ALA A 6 14.06 -13.20 3.84
C ALA A 6 15.56 -13.19 3.51
N ASP A 7 15.96 -13.87 2.43
CA ASP A 7 17.38 -13.88 1.98
C ASP A 7 17.78 -12.52 1.42
N LYS A 8 16.90 -11.88 0.65
CA LYS A 8 17.11 -10.52 0.15
C LYS A 8 17.26 -9.50 1.28
N PHE A 9 16.47 -9.65 2.34
CA PHE A 9 16.60 -8.80 3.52
C PHE A 9 17.97 -9.00 4.20
N LYS A 10 18.45 -10.25 4.37
CA LYS A 10 19.78 -10.52 4.95
C LYS A 10 20.92 -9.93 4.10
N GLU A 11 20.84 -10.04 2.76
CA GLU A 11 21.80 -9.39 1.88
C GLU A 11 21.84 -7.88 2.08
N TRP A 12 20.65 -7.25 2.16
CA TRP A 12 20.49 -5.82 2.39
C TRP A 12 20.95 -5.38 3.79
N GLU A 13 20.64 -6.15 4.82
CA GLU A 13 21.09 -5.91 6.21
C GLU A 13 22.61 -5.89 6.30
N ALA A 14 23.27 -6.88 5.70
CA ALA A 14 24.74 -6.94 5.64
C ALA A 14 25.35 -5.74 4.89
N GLU A 15 24.72 -5.29 3.79
CA GLU A 15 25.15 -4.11 3.06
C GLU A 15 24.98 -2.83 3.87
N CYS A 16 23.85 -2.66 4.56
CA CYS A 16 23.60 -1.52 5.45
C CYS A 16 24.60 -1.47 6.59
N ASP A 17 24.89 -2.60 7.24
CA ASP A 17 25.87 -2.68 8.32
C ASP A 17 27.28 -2.35 7.82
N ALA A 18 27.67 -2.83 6.66
CA ALA A 18 28.97 -2.49 6.07
C ALA A 18 29.10 -0.99 5.79
N ARG A 19 28.06 -0.37 5.21
CA ARG A 19 28.05 1.08 4.95
C ARG A 19 28.06 1.90 6.25
N PHE A 20 27.30 1.48 7.25
CA PHE A 20 27.25 2.12 8.57
C PHE A 20 28.64 2.10 9.24
N ASN A 21 29.26 0.93 9.30
CA ASN A 21 30.57 0.76 9.94
C ASN A 21 31.66 1.52 9.18
N GLN A 22 31.59 1.56 7.84
CA GLN A 22 32.57 2.32 7.03
C GLN A 22 32.44 3.83 7.28
N LEU A 23 31.20 4.37 7.34
CA LEU A 23 31.00 5.78 7.62
C LEU A 23 31.49 6.13 9.02
N LYS A 24 31.12 5.34 10.03
CA LYS A 24 31.56 5.53 11.40
C LYS A 24 33.10 5.56 11.51
N ALA A 25 33.77 4.59 10.90
CA ALA A 25 35.24 4.53 10.89
C ALA A 25 35.88 5.76 10.19
N ASN A 26 35.28 6.24 9.10
CA ASN A 26 35.75 7.43 8.41
C ASN A 26 35.58 8.70 9.27
N GLU A 27 34.45 8.84 9.98
CA GLU A 27 34.21 9.97 10.87
C GLU A 27 35.17 9.93 12.10
N GLU A 28 35.39 8.77 12.70
CA GLU A 28 36.34 8.57 13.81
C GLU A 28 37.79 8.89 13.38
N GLU A 29 38.16 8.49 12.15
CA GLU A 29 39.51 8.82 11.64
C GLU A 29 39.67 10.33 11.38
N LEU A 30 38.64 10.98 10.81
CA LEU A 30 38.65 12.44 10.66
C LEU A 30 38.75 13.16 11.99
N ASN A 31 37.98 12.72 13.00
CA ASN A 31 38.08 13.28 14.37
C ASN A 31 39.50 13.12 14.94
N ARG A 32 40.13 11.96 14.79
CA ARG A 32 41.49 11.68 15.24
C ARG A 32 42.50 12.65 14.59
N ILE A 33 42.41 12.83 13.28
CA ILE A 33 43.29 13.74 12.54
C ILE A 33 43.13 15.19 13.04
N PHE A 34 41.89 15.66 13.24
CA PHE A 34 41.67 17.01 13.75
C PHE A 34 42.09 17.21 15.20
N ILE A 35 41.82 16.24 16.08
CA ILE A 35 42.25 16.23 17.47
C ILE A 35 43.80 16.34 17.55
N ASP A 36 44.50 15.61 16.68
CA ASP A 36 45.96 15.63 16.62
C ASP A 36 46.49 16.98 16.08
N ILE A 37 45.90 17.52 15.03
CA ILE A 37 46.30 18.82 14.46
C ILE A 37 46.13 19.95 15.48
N TYR A 38 45.05 19.94 16.24
CA TYR A 38 44.75 21.00 17.20
C TYR A 38 45.29 20.74 18.61
N GLY A 39 45.90 19.57 18.87
CA GLY A 39 46.47 19.22 20.17
C GLY A 39 45.42 19.04 21.29
N LEU A 40 44.25 18.48 20.95
CA LEU A 40 43.08 18.37 21.82
C LEU A 40 42.91 16.95 22.42
N GLN A 41 43.97 16.15 22.43
CA GLN A 41 43.91 14.73 22.88
C GLN A 41 43.46 14.56 24.35
N ASP A 42 43.72 15.57 25.18
CA ASP A 42 43.32 15.55 26.60
C ASP A 42 41.88 16.03 26.84
N GLU A 43 41.23 16.60 25.80
CA GLU A 43 39.90 17.20 25.91
C GLU A 43 38.84 16.45 25.11
N LEU A 44 39.21 15.81 23.99
CA LEU A 44 38.28 15.18 23.05
C LEU A 44 38.67 13.74 22.71
N THR A 45 37.70 12.92 22.44
CA THR A 45 37.85 11.56 21.94
C THR A 45 37.36 11.45 20.49
N PRO A 46 37.96 10.59 19.65
CA PRO A 46 37.57 10.47 18.27
C PRO A 46 36.29 9.62 18.04
N GLU A 47 35.86 8.89 19.07
CA GLU A 47 34.72 7.95 18.97
C GLU A 47 33.41 8.66 18.58
N VAL A 48 32.65 8.02 17.71
CA VAL A 48 31.35 8.47 17.26
C VAL A 48 30.25 7.53 17.77
N ASP A 49 29.26 8.07 18.47
CA ASP A 49 28.11 7.28 18.90
C ASP A 49 27.30 6.77 17.71
N ASP A 50 26.79 5.54 17.77
CA ASP A 50 25.97 4.95 16.71
C ASP A 50 24.75 5.81 16.33
N LYS A 51 24.19 6.56 17.29
CA LYS A 51 23.05 7.48 17.06
C LYS A 51 23.39 8.70 16.20
N ASP A 52 24.68 9.08 16.14
CA ASP A 52 25.16 10.27 15.43
C ASP A 52 25.61 9.92 14.00
N VAL A 53 25.76 8.63 13.69
CA VAL A 53 26.04 8.17 12.32
C VAL A 53 24.82 8.38 11.44
N THR A 54 24.96 9.11 10.34
CA THR A 54 23.85 9.55 9.49
C THR A 54 23.27 8.46 8.60
N VAL A 55 24.03 7.41 8.29
CA VAL A 55 23.56 6.21 7.56
C VAL A 55 22.86 5.28 8.53
N ARG A 56 21.69 4.79 8.16
CA ARG A 56 20.87 3.93 9.03
C ARG A 56 21.15 2.46 8.76
N LYS A 57 21.17 1.66 9.82
CA LYS A 57 21.09 0.19 9.73
C LYS A 57 19.73 -0.24 9.15
N ALA A 58 19.67 -1.45 8.59
CA ALA A 58 18.40 -2.02 8.13
C ALA A 58 17.44 -2.22 9.33
N ASP A 59 16.15 -2.03 9.06
CA ASP A 59 15.06 -2.33 9.97
C ASP A 59 14.01 -3.14 9.23
N LEU A 60 13.79 -4.38 9.67
CA LEU A 60 12.94 -5.33 8.96
C LEU A 60 11.54 -4.78 8.69
N GLN A 61 10.90 -4.19 9.70
CA GLN A 61 9.54 -3.70 9.55
C GLN A 61 9.48 -2.52 8.56
N ARG A 62 10.44 -1.60 8.65
CA ARG A 62 10.55 -0.47 7.72
C ARG A 62 10.77 -0.93 6.29
N GLU A 63 11.68 -1.88 6.06
CA GLU A 63 11.99 -2.37 4.72
C GLU A 63 10.80 -3.14 4.11
N ILE A 64 10.10 -3.94 4.91
CA ILE A 64 8.89 -4.64 4.44
C ILE A 64 7.76 -3.65 4.11
N LYS A 65 7.55 -2.61 4.92
CA LYS A 65 6.60 -1.54 4.59
C LYS A 65 6.98 -0.81 3.30
N SER A 66 8.27 -0.60 3.06
CA SER A 66 8.79 -0.02 1.82
C SER A 66 8.55 -0.94 0.62
N LEU A 67 8.77 -2.25 0.79
CA LEU A 67 8.47 -3.25 -0.24
C LEU A 67 6.99 -3.26 -0.62
N ILE A 68 6.07 -3.22 0.36
CA ILE A 68 4.63 -3.12 0.11
C ILE A 68 4.30 -1.82 -0.64
N SER A 69 4.88 -0.69 -0.23
CA SER A 69 4.68 0.59 -0.91
C SER A 69 5.18 0.56 -2.37
N TYR A 70 6.30 -0.12 -2.63
CA TYR A 70 6.81 -0.34 -3.97
C TYR A 70 5.89 -1.25 -4.80
N ALA A 71 5.41 -2.35 -4.22
CA ALA A 71 4.44 -3.23 -4.86
C ALA A 71 3.18 -2.47 -5.28
N ILE A 72 2.63 -1.62 -4.40
CA ILE A 72 1.50 -0.74 -4.72
C ILE A 72 1.85 0.21 -5.87
N GLY A 73 3.07 0.73 -5.89
CA GLY A 73 3.56 1.53 -7.01
C GLY A 73 3.59 0.76 -8.33
N CYS A 74 4.00 -0.52 -8.31
CA CYS A 74 3.94 -1.39 -9.48
C CYS A 74 2.49 -1.71 -9.91
N ILE A 75 1.59 -1.92 -8.94
CA ILE A 75 0.17 -2.16 -9.23
C ILE A 75 -0.46 -0.95 -9.91
N PHE A 76 -0.15 0.26 -9.49
CA PHE A 76 -0.62 1.48 -10.14
C PHE A 76 0.16 1.87 -11.41
N GLY A 77 1.26 1.18 -11.71
CA GLY A 77 2.12 1.50 -12.85
C GLY A 77 3.01 2.73 -12.65
N ARG A 78 3.19 3.19 -11.39
CA ARG A 78 4.21 4.19 -11.07
C ARG A 78 5.62 3.64 -11.29
N TYR A 79 5.81 2.37 -10.92
CA TYR A 79 7.02 1.59 -11.11
C TYR A 79 6.72 0.34 -11.93
N SER A 80 7.76 -0.32 -12.37
CA SER A 80 7.67 -1.66 -12.93
C SER A 80 8.84 -2.50 -12.42
N HIS A 81 8.60 -3.77 -12.15
CA HIS A 81 9.67 -4.71 -11.82
C HIS A 81 10.66 -4.92 -12.99
N TYR A 82 10.24 -4.57 -14.20
CA TYR A 82 11.00 -4.80 -15.43
C TYR A 82 11.75 -3.55 -15.92
N VAL A 83 11.56 -2.39 -15.28
CA VAL A 83 12.14 -1.12 -15.71
C VAL A 83 12.73 -0.41 -14.50
N ASP A 84 13.96 0.02 -14.60
CA ASP A 84 14.59 0.83 -13.56
C ASP A 84 13.95 2.23 -13.50
N GLY A 85 13.73 2.70 -12.28
CA GLY A 85 13.20 4.02 -12.01
C GLY A 85 11.68 4.12 -12.18
N LEU A 86 11.20 5.29 -12.62
CA LEU A 86 9.78 5.57 -12.80
C LEU A 86 9.29 5.08 -14.16
N LEU A 87 8.19 4.34 -14.14
CA LEU A 87 7.45 4.00 -15.36
C LEU A 87 6.50 5.13 -15.75
N TYR A 88 5.68 5.62 -14.79
CA TYR A 88 4.70 6.68 -15.05
C TYR A 88 4.57 7.63 -13.84
N ALA A 89 4.64 8.92 -14.10
CA ALA A 89 4.42 9.97 -13.11
C ALA A 89 3.78 11.23 -13.71
N GLY A 90 3.04 11.07 -14.82
CA GLY A 90 2.37 12.14 -15.57
C GLY A 90 2.57 11.97 -17.07
N GLY A 91 1.82 12.71 -17.87
CA GLY A 91 1.75 12.56 -19.32
C GLY A 91 0.68 11.54 -19.75
N GLU A 92 0.82 10.98 -20.95
CA GLU A 92 -0.14 10.03 -21.49
C GLU A 92 0.09 8.62 -20.91
N TRP A 93 -0.94 8.07 -20.25
CA TRP A 93 -0.88 6.73 -19.66
C TRP A 93 -0.61 5.64 -20.72
N GLN A 94 -1.14 5.83 -21.93
CA GLN A 94 -0.96 4.88 -23.03
C GLN A 94 0.52 4.71 -23.44
N ASP A 95 1.33 5.73 -23.29
CA ASP A 95 2.78 5.64 -23.56
C ASP A 95 3.47 4.69 -22.57
N ALA A 96 3.09 4.74 -21.29
CA ALA A 96 3.60 3.83 -20.28
C ALA A 96 3.15 2.38 -20.53
N VAL A 97 1.91 2.16 -20.93
CA VAL A 97 1.37 0.85 -21.31
C VAL A 97 2.12 0.31 -22.54
N GLY A 98 2.31 1.13 -23.58
CA GLY A 98 3.05 0.75 -24.78
C GLY A 98 4.50 0.32 -24.48
N ARG A 99 5.17 1.02 -23.56
CA ARG A 99 6.52 0.64 -23.10
C ARG A 99 6.52 -0.74 -22.42
N LEU A 100 5.56 -1.03 -21.58
CA LEU A 100 5.45 -2.34 -20.91
C LEU A 100 5.14 -3.47 -21.90
N GLU A 101 4.27 -3.23 -22.87
CA GLU A 101 3.98 -4.22 -23.92
C GLU A 101 5.21 -4.53 -24.77
N GLY A 102 6.01 -3.52 -25.12
CA GLY A 102 7.29 -3.72 -25.80
C GLY A 102 8.23 -4.62 -25.01
N ILE A 103 8.42 -4.35 -23.71
CA ILE A 103 9.24 -5.14 -22.81
C ILE A 103 8.71 -6.58 -22.68
N ARG A 104 7.39 -6.73 -22.56
CA ARG A 104 6.75 -8.06 -22.50
C ARG A 104 7.05 -8.90 -23.74
N GLN A 105 6.97 -8.30 -24.92
CA GLN A 105 7.27 -8.98 -26.18
C GLN A 105 8.74 -9.38 -26.30
N GLU A 106 9.65 -8.53 -25.83
CA GLU A 106 11.08 -8.78 -25.91
C GLU A 106 11.58 -9.82 -24.87
N ALA A 107 11.05 -9.74 -23.63
CA ALA A 107 11.62 -10.51 -22.52
C ALA A 107 10.98 -11.90 -22.31
N ILE A 108 9.67 -12.05 -22.52
CA ILE A 108 8.91 -13.21 -22.03
C ILE A 108 8.04 -13.84 -23.14
N GLY A 109 7.88 -13.20 -24.26
CA GLY A 109 6.90 -13.61 -25.26
C GLY A 109 5.47 -13.53 -24.71
N ASN A 110 4.66 -14.57 -24.91
CA ASN A 110 3.26 -14.64 -24.45
C ASN A 110 3.11 -15.34 -23.08
N SER A 111 4.05 -15.21 -22.15
CA SER A 111 3.91 -15.90 -20.87
C SER A 111 2.91 -15.20 -19.95
N ASP A 112 2.08 -15.98 -19.24
CA ASP A 112 1.09 -15.50 -18.26
C ASP A 112 1.74 -14.95 -16.95
N GLU A 113 3.06 -14.99 -16.87
CA GLU A 113 3.83 -14.58 -15.68
C GLU A 113 4.23 -13.11 -15.68
N PHE A 114 3.79 -12.30 -16.64
CA PHE A 114 4.10 -10.88 -16.70
C PHE A 114 3.11 -10.08 -15.85
N PHE A 115 3.62 -9.27 -14.92
CA PHE A 115 2.78 -8.41 -14.09
C PHE A 115 2.36 -7.16 -14.85
N ILE A 116 1.06 -6.97 -15.03
CA ILE A 116 0.46 -5.81 -15.69
C ILE A 116 -0.15 -4.91 -14.60
N PRO A 117 0.09 -3.59 -14.66
CA PRO A 117 -0.56 -2.63 -13.78
C PRO A 117 -2.08 -2.69 -13.86
N ASP A 118 -2.72 -2.28 -12.78
CA ASP A 118 -4.18 -2.16 -12.72
C ASP A 118 -4.72 -1.25 -13.84
N ALA A 119 -5.85 -1.65 -14.44
CA ALA A 119 -6.37 -0.99 -15.64
C ALA A 119 -7.09 0.32 -15.32
N ASP A 120 -7.93 0.34 -14.29
CA ASP A 120 -8.89 1.42 -14.01
C ASP A 120 -8.46 2.43 -12.96
N ASN A 121 -7.32 2.19 -12.31
CA ASN A 121 -6.78 3.06 -11.25
C ASN A 121 -7.61 3.09 -9.96
N ILE A 122 -8.43 2.06 -9.69
CA ILE A 122 -9.26 1.96 -8.49
C ILE A 122 -8.97 0.63 -7.80
N LEU A 123 -8.33 0.67 -6.63
CA LEU A 123 -8.00 -0.53 -5.87
C LEU A 123 -8.83 -0.57 -4.59
N PRO A 124 -9.90 -1.37 -4.54
CA PRO A 124 -10.69 -1.54 -3.33
C PRO A 124 -9.85 -2.17 -2.21
N ILE A 125 -10.13 -1.78 -0.96
CA ILE A 125 -9.50 -2.32 0.23
C ILE A 125 -10.59 -2.86 1.14
N CYS A 126 -10.70 -4.19 1.16
CA CYS A 126 -11.75 -4.90 1.90
C CYS A 126 -11.18 -5.62 3.12
N ASP A 127 -12.04 -5.90 4.09
CA ASP A 127 -11.70 -6.72 5.26
C ASP A 127 -11.75 -8.23 4.98
N ASP A 128 -12.20 -8.62 3.79
CA ASP A 128 -12.23 -9.99 3.28
C ASP A 128 -11.95 -10.07 1.77
N GLU A 129 -11.94 -11.27 1.20
CA GLU A 129 -11.67 -11.54 -0.22
C GLU A 129 -12.98 -11.52 -1.02
N TYR A 130 -13.46 -10.33 -1.35
CA TYR A 130 -14.67 -10.19 -2.15
C TYR A 130 -14.37 -9.77 -3.59
N PHE A 131 -13.67 -8.66 -3.79
CA PHE A 131 -13.27 -8.24 -5.12
C PHE A 131 -12.02 -9.00 -5.57
N ASP A 132 -12.02 -9.51 -6.79
CA ASP A 132 -10.87 -10.22 -7.36
C ASP A 132 -9.65 -9.30 -7.52
N ASP A 133 -9.91 -8.01 -7.72
CA ASP A 133 -8.92 -6.95 -7.92
C ASP A 133 -8.63 -6.12 -6.66
N ASP A 134 -9.03 -6.59 -5.48
CA ASP A 134 -8.70 -5.87 -4.25
C ASP A 134 -7.18 -5.74 -4.06
N LEU A 135 -6.79 -4.69 -3.34
CA LEU A 135 -5.38 -4.33 -3.14
C LEU A 135 -4.55 -5.49 -2.54
N ALA A 136 -5.12 -6.27 -1.63
CA ALA A 136 -4.41 -7.38 -1.00
C ALA A 136 -4.15 -8.51 -2.01
N ASN A 137 -5.16 -8.88 -2.81
CA ASN A 137 -5.01 -9.90 -3.85
C ASN A 137 -4.03 -9.47 -4.93
N LYS A 138 -4.04 -8.20 -5.34
CA LYS A 138 -3.05 -7.64 -6.26
C LYS A 138 -1.62 -7.71 -5.70
N ILE A 139 -1.42 -7.45 -4.39
CA ILE A 139 -0.11 -7.61 -3.73
C ILE A 139 0.31 -9.08 -3.71
N PHE A 140 -0.58 -10.01 -3.37
CA PHE A 140 -0.25 -11.44 -3.39
C PHE A 140 0.15 -11.89 -4.79
N LYS A 141 -0.58 -11.45 -5.82
CA LYS A 141 -0.23 -11.72 -7.21
C LYS A 141 1.11 -11.10 -7.62
N TRP A 142 1.39 -9.87 -7.18
CA TRP A 142 2.68 -9.24 -7.43
C TRP A 142 3.83 -10.04 -6.79
N VAL A 143 3.68 -10.48 -5.53
CA VAL A 143 4.68 -11.33 -4.85
C VAL A 143 4.85 -12.66 -5.59
N GLU A 144 3.77 -13.29 -6.04
CA GLU A 144 3.82 -14.52 -6.82
C GLU A 144 4.62 -14.35 -8.12
N VAL A 145 4.36 -13.29 -8.87
CA VAL A 145 5.04 -13.05 -10.16
C VAL A 145 6.51 -12.70 -9.97
N VAL A 146 6.85 -11.86 -8.98
CA VAL A 146 8.21 -11.35 -8.78
C VAL A 146 9.12 -12.40 -8.11
N TYR A 147 8.59 -13.13 -7.13
CA TYR A 147 9.40 -14.06 -6.32
C TYR A 147 9.15 -15.54 -6.66
N GLY A 148 8.10 -15.86 -7.41
CA GLY A 148 7.75 -17.22 -7.82
C GLY A 148 6.65 -17.83 -6.99
N LYS A 149 5.82 -18.63 -7.66
CA LYS A 149 4.65 -19.30 -7.05
C LYS A 149 5.04 -20.26 -5.93
N GLU A 150 6.15 -20.95 -6.10
CA GLU A 150 6.68 -21.94 -5.16
C GLU A 150 7.12 -21.36 -3.81
N THR A 151 7.46 -20.06 -3.77
CA THR A 151 7.91 -19.36 -2.56
C THR A 151 6.85 -18.44 -1.98
N LEU A 152 5.67 -18.35 -2.60
CA LEU A 152 4.63 -17.38 -2.25
C LEU A 152 4.25 -17.43 -0.77
N GLU A 153 3.87 -18.60 -0.26
CA GLU A 153 3.39 -18.73 1.12
C GLU A 153 4.48 -18.43 2.15
N GLU A 154 5.73 -18.79 1.87
CA GLU A 154 6.87 -18.47 2.73
C GLU A 154 7.15 -16.97 2.74
N ASN A 155 7.11 -16.32 1.58
CA ASN A 155 7.27 -14.87 1.45
C ASN A 155 6.13 -14.10 2.14
N LEU A 156 4.87 -14.52 1.97
CA LEU A 156 3.74 -13.89 2.66
C LEU A 156 3.84 -14.04 4.19
N LYS A 157 4.31 -15.20 4.67
CA LYS A 157 4.56 -15.42 6.09
C LYS A 157 5.64 -14.47 6.62
N PHE A 158 6.75 -14.34 5.92
CA PHE A 158 7.83 -13.41 6.30
C PHE A 158 7.35 -11.96 6.35
N ILE A 159 6.59 -11.52 5.35
CA ILE A 159 5.99 -10.18 5.32
C ILE A 159 5.07 -9.98 6.53
N ALA A 160 4.20 -10.94 6.83
CA ALA A 160 3.25 -10.84 7.93
C ALA A 160 3.95 -10.81 9.30
N GLU A 161 5.00 -11.62 9.50
CA GLU A 161 5.82 -11.62 10.72
C GLU A 161 6.50 -10.27 10.93
N ALA A 162 7.04 -9.66 9.89
CA ALA A 162 7.66 -8.33 9.94
C ALA A 162 6.66 -7.21 10.25
N LEU A 163 5.44 -7.30 9.72
CA LEU A 163 4.37 -6.33 10.02
C LEU A 163 3.90 -6.44 11.48
N GLY A 164 3.97 -7.65 12.03
CA GLY A 164 3.39 -7.98 13.32
C GLY A 164 1.86 -8.08 13.23
N GLY A 165 1.26 -8.89 14.06
CA GLY A 165 -0.19 -9.07 14.07
C GLY A 165 -0.59 -10.48 14.45
N LYS A 166 -1.91 -10.71 14.52
CA LYS A 166 -2.50 -12.01 14.82
C LYS A 166 -3.37 -12.44 13.66
N GLY A 167 -3.28 -13.71 13.29
CA GLY A 167 -4.04 -14.30 12.21
C GLY A 167 -3.15 -14.99 11.17
N THR A 168 -3.73 -15.39 10.07
CA THR A 168 -3.00 -15.94 8.92
C THR A 168 -2.17 -14.84 8.26
N PRO A 169 -1.10 -15.16 7.51
CA PRO A 169 -0.31 -14.17 6.79
C PRO A 169 -1.15 -13.23 5.91
N ARG A 170 -2.14 -13.77 5.20
CA ARG A 170 -3.03 -12.99 4.34
C ARG A 170 -3.91 -12.03 5.13
N GLU A 171 -4.46 -12.47 6.28
CA GLU A 171 -5.24 -11.60 7.18
C GLU A 171 -4.39 -10.46 7.76
N VAL A 172 -3.16 -10.74 8.17
CA VAL A 172 -2.24 -9.72 8.71
C VAL A 172 -1.93 -8.65 7.66
N ILE A 173 -1.59 -9.06 6.44
CA ILE A 173 -1.28 -8.12 5.35
C ILE A 173 -2.52 -7.31 4.99
N ARG A 174 -3.69 -7.94 4.84
CA ARG A 174 -4.97 -7.28 4.57
C ARG A 174 -5.31 -6.25 5.65
N ASN A 175 -5.17 -6.62 6.91
CA ASN A 175 -5.41 -5.71 8.03
C ASN A 175 -4.45 -4.51 8.06
N TYR A 176 -3.17 -4.71 7.71
CA TYR A 176 -2.21 -3.62 7.56
C TYR A 176 -2.64 -2.64 6.46
N LEU A 177 -3.04 -3.15 5.30
CA LEU A 177 -3.51 -2.32 4.18
C LEU A 177 -4.76 -1.52 4.55
N LEU A 178 -5.71 -2.15 5.24
CA LEU A 178 -6.98 -1.54 5.64
C LEU A 178 -6.83 -0.44 6.68
N ASN A 179 -5.92 -0.61 7.66
CA ASN A 179 -5.90 0.21 8.87
C ASN A 179 -4.61 1.03 9.10
N SER A 180 -3.49 0.68 8.45
CA SER A 180 -2.18 1.25 8.78
C SER A 180 -1.42 1.82 7.58
N PHE A 181 -1.52 1.20 6.43
CA PHE A 181 -0.74 1.59 5.24
C PHE A 181 -0.87 3.08 4.90
N TYR A 182 -2.09 3.61 4.91
CA TYR A 182 -2.30 5.01 4.51
C TYR A 182 -1.64 6.01 5.46
N ALA A 183 -1.62 5.71 6.77
CA ALA A 183 -0.92 6.52 7.76
C ALA A 183 0.60 6.51 7.53
N ASP A 184 1.18 5.34 7.23
CA ASP A 184 2.60 5.21 6.86
C ASP A 184 2.90 5.97 5.56
N HIS A 185 2.03 5.87 4.55
CA HIS A 185 2.14 6.62 3.30
C HIS A 185 2.14 8.14 3.54
N LEU A 186 1.20 8.66 4.34
CA LEU A 186 1.15 10.08 4.71
C LEU A 186 2.43 10.55 5.42
N LYS A 187 3.02 9.71 6.27
CA LYS A 187 4.26 10.02 6.98
C LYS A 187 5.45 10.12 6.01
N ILE A 188 5.59 9.14 5.10
CA ILE A 188 6.68 9.11 4.11
C ILE A 188 6.58 10.31 3.16
N TYR A 189 5.39 10.63 2.68
CA TYR A 189 5.14 11.73 1.76
C TYR A 189 4.87 13.07 2.46
N GLN A 190 5.19 13.20 3.76
CA GLN A 190 5.08 14.46 4.51
C GLN A 190 3.71 15.14 4.33
N LYS A 191 2.64 14.35 4.45
CA LYS A 191 1.25 14.78 4.27
C LYS A 191 0.93 15.33 2.85
N ARG A 192 1.65 14.88 1.85
CA ARG A 192 1.39 15.15 0.43
C ARG A 192 1.25 13.82 -0.32
N PRO A 193 0.19 13.03 -0.05
CA PRO A 193 0.07 11.68 -0.60
C PRO A 193 -0.08 11.70 -2.12
N ILE A 194 0.61 10.78 -2.79
CA ILE A 194 0.42 10.52 -4.22
C ILE A 194 -0.64 9.45 -4.47
N TYR A 195 -0.89 8.59 -3.49
CA TYR A 195 -2.04 7.69 -3.48
C TYR A 195 -3.11 8.32 -2.60
N TRP A 196 -4.33 8.41 -3.11
CA TRP A 196 -5.44 8.99 -2.37
C TRP A 196 -6.38 7.89 -1.90
N LEU A 197 -6.74 7.93 -0.63
CA LEU A 197 -7.66 6.97 -0.03
C LEU A 197 -9.06 7.55 0.01
N PHE A 198 -9.94 7.05 -0.84
CA PHE A 198 -11.37 7.24 -0.73
C PHE A 198 -11.90 6.35 0.40
N SER A 199 -12.72 6.90 1.28
CA SER A 199 -13.15 6.22 2.50
C SER A 199 -14.55 6.64 2.90
N SER A 200 -15.41 5.66 3.15
CA SER A 200 -16.75 5.90 3.70
C SER A 200 -16.71 6.36 5.17
N GLY A 201 -15.66 5.98 5.90
CA GLY A 201 -15.46 6.37 7.29
C GLY A 201 -14.87 5.27 8.19
N LYS A 202 -15.17 5.36 9.49
CA LYS A 202 -14.52 4.53 10.52
C LYS A 202 -15.00 3.09 10.59
N LYS A 203 -16.16 2.79 10.01
CA LYS A 203 -16.73 1.43 10.00
C LYS A 203 -16.16 0.59 8.85
N ASN A 204 -15.38 1.21 7.96
CA ASN A 204 -14.82 0.58 6.78
C ASN A 204 -15.93 0.00 5.86
N GLY A 205 -17.01 0.76 5.67
CA GLY A 205 -18.07 0.36 4.75
C GLY A 205 -17.59 0.30 3.29
N PHE A 206 -16.69 1.23 2.92
CA PHE A 206 -15.98 1.21 1.66
C PHE A 206 -14.64 1.93 1.78
N LYS A 207 -13.62 1.38 1.16
CA LYS A 207 -12.32 2.02 0.97
C LYS A 207 -11.76 1.67 -0.40
N ALA A 208 -11.18 2.64 -1.09
CA ALA A 208 -10.42 2.42 -2.32
C ALA A 208 -9.24 3.37 -2.40
N LEU A 209 -8.12 2.86 -2.90
CA LEU A 209 -6.91 3.63 -3.17
C LEU A 209 -6.85 3.96 -4.66
N ILE A 210 -6.44 5.18 -4.98
CA ILE A 210 -6.16 5.60 -6.36
C ILE A 210 -4.76 6.22 -6.46
N TYR A 211 -4.19 6.24 -7.65
CA TYR A 211 -2.97 6.98 -7.96
C TYR A 211 -3.33 8.32 -8.62
N MET A 212 -3.03 9.45 -7.97
CA MET A 212 -3.47 10.78 -8.41
C MET A 212 -3.01 11.14 -9.83
N HIS A 213 -1.82 10.70 -10.25
CA HIS A 213 -1.30 11.00 -11.58
C HIS A 213 -2.07 10.28 -12.72
N ARG A 214 -2.87 9.26 -12.38
CA ARG A 214 -3.77 8.56 -13.31
C ARG A 214 -5.23 8.95 -13.13
N TYR A 215 -5.51 9.98 -12.31
CA TYR A 215 -6.87 10.44 -12.10
C TYR A 215 -7.48 10.97 -13.40
N GLN A 216 -8.73 10.61 -13.66
CA GLN A 216 -9.56 11.10 -14.75
C GLN A 216 -10.90 11.62 -14.18
N PRO A 217 -11.56 12.60 -14.80
CA PRO A 217 -12.80 13.19 -14.27
C PRO A 217 -13.94 12.20 -14.07
N ASP A 218 -13.97 11.11 -14.84
CA ASP A 218 -14.97 10.03 -14.74
C ASP A 218 -14.68 9.00 -13.63
N LEU A 219 -13.51 9.09 -12.96
CA LEU A 219 -13.07 8.09 -12.00
C LEU A 219 -14.07 7.90 -10.86
N LEU A 220 -14.68 8.98 -10.35
CA LEU A 220 -15.67 8.88 -9.28
C LEU A 220 -16.95 8.18 -9.74
N ALA A 221 -17.36 8.40 -10.98
CA ALA A 221 -18.51 7.70 -11.55
C ALA A 221 -18.24 6.19 -11.66
N ARG A 222 -17.07 5.80 -12.17
CA ARG A 222 -16.64 4.39 -12.22
C ARG A 222 -16.51 3.78 -10.82
N MET A 223 -15.88 4.46 -9.87
CA MET A 223 -15.79 3.99 -8.49
C MET A 223 -17.17 3.73 -7.88
N ARG A 224 -18.13 4.61 -8.15
CA ARG A 224 -19.51 4.48 -7.68
C ARG A 224 -20.21 3.28 -8.30
N THR A 225 -20.18 3.15 -9.65
CA THR A 225 -20.92 2.10 -10.36
C THR A 225 -20.32 0.72 -10.20
N ASP A 226 -19.01 0.61 -10.31
CA ASP A 226 -18.33 -0.67 -10.43
C ASP A 226 -17.96 -1.27 -9.05
N TYR A 227 -17.82 -0.42 -8.01
CA TYR A 227 -17.36 -0.87 -6.70
C TYR A 227 -18.35 -0.55 -5.56
N VAL A 228 -18.82 0.71 -5.44
CA VAL A 228 -19.69 1.09 -4.30
C VAL A 228 -21.03 0.39 -4.39
N HIS A 229 -21.68 0.36 -5.55
CA HIS A 229 -22.96 -0.32 -5.74
C HIS A 229 -22.82 -1.83 -5.53
N GLU A 230 -21.75 -2.45 -6.04
CA GLU A 230 -21.49 -3.87 -5.86
C GLU A 230 -21.29 -4.21 -4.38
N GLN A 231 -20.54 -3.40 -3.65
CA GLN A 231 -20.35 -3.57 -2.20
C GLN A 231 -21.65 -3.40 -1.41
N GLN A 232 -22.55 -2.50 -1.82
CA GLN A 232 -23.87 -2.35 -1.21
C GLN A 232 -24.74 -3.59 -1.42
N GLU A 233 -24.78 -4.14 -2.64
CA GLU A 233 -25.51 -5.38 -2.93
C GLU A 233 -24.96 -6.58 -2.15
N ARG A 234 -23.64 -6.65 -2.04
CA ARG A 234 -22.99 -7.65 -1.20
C ARG A 234 -23.45 -7.56 0.26
N TYR A 235 -23.42 -6.38 0.86
CA TYR A 235 -23.86 -6.19 2.25
C TYR A 235 -25.33 -6.58 2.42
N ARG A 236 -26.20 -6.23 1.47
CA ARG A 236 -27.61 -6.61 1.48
C ARG A 236 -27.78 -8.12 1.46
N THR A 237 -27.06 -8.80 0.58
CA THR A 237 -27.08 -10.28 0.46
C THR A 237 -26.57 -10.94 1.73
N GLN A 238 -25.44 -10.49 2.27
CA GLN A 238 -24.86 -11.05 3.49
C GLN A 238 -25.77 -10.85 4.71
N LEU A 239 -26.40 -9.68 4.85
CA LEU A 239 -27.37 -9.42 5.92
C LEU A 239 -28.56 -10.38 5.84
N SER A 240 -29.12 -10.57 4.65
CA SER A 240 -30.24 -11.52 4.43
C SER A 240 -29.83 -12.95 4.81
N LEU A 241 -28.65 -13.40 4.41
CA LEU A 241 -28.14 -14.74 4.75
C LEU A 241 -27.92 -14.91 6.26
N LEU A 242 -27.33 -13.93 6.93
CA LEU A 242 -27.10 -13.99 8.38
C LEU A 242 -28.43 -13.94 9.17
N GLU A 243 -29.37 -13.10 8.78
CA GLU A 243 -30.70 -13.01 9.42
C GLU A 243 -31.48 -14.34 9.23
N SER A 244 -31.38 -14.97 8.07
CA SER A 244 -31.95 -16.28 7.82
C SER A 244 -31.31 -17.39 8.68
N SER A 245 -29.97 -17.37 8.78
CA SER A 245 -29.23 -18.37 9.56
C SER A 245 -29.47 -18.24 11.08
N LEU A 246 -29.80 -17.05 11.56
CA LEU A 246 -30.05 -16.78 12.96
C LEU A 246 -31.22 -17.59 13.54
N SER A 247 -32.21 -17.91 12.71
CA SER A 247 -33.39 -18.71 13.13
C SER A 247 -33.06 -20.17 13.44
N PHE A 248 -32.01 -20.73 12.82
CA PHE A 248 -31.59 -22.12 12.96
C PHE A 248 -30.31 -22.29 13.81
N ALA A 249 -29.64 -21.21 14.19
CA ALA A 249 -28.38 -21.25 14.91
C ALA A 249 -28.51 -21.66 16.37
N ALA A 250 -27.51 -22.35 16.91
CA ALA A 250 -27.39 -22.65 18.33
C ALA A 250 -27.15 -21.37 19.15
N GLN A 251 -27.43 -21.38 20.45
CA GLN A 251 -27.40 -20.20 21.31
C GLN A 251 -26.02 -19.50 21.34
N ASN A 252 -24.93 -20.27 21.33
CA ASN A 252 -23.58 -19.74 21.28
C ASN A 252 -23.22 -19.11 19.93
N GLU A 253 -23.80 -19.61 18.84
CA GLU A 253 -23.61 -19.06 17.48
C GLU A 253 -24.42 -17.79 17.26
N LYS A 254 -25.62 -17.71 17.85
CA LYS A 254 -26.47 -16.52 17.77
C LYS A 254 -25.76 -15.24 18.20
N VAL A 255 -24.90 -15.31 19.23
CA VAL A 255 -24.12 -14.17 19.69
C VAL A 255 -23.14 -13.69 18.61
N LYS A 256 -22.45 -14.60 17.93
CA LYS A 256 -21.52 -14.28 16.85
C LYS A 256 -22.26 -13.67 15.65
N ILE A 257 -23.36 -14.33 15.23
CA ILE A 257 -24.19 -13.88 14.11
C ILE A 257 -24.74 -12.48 14.37
N ASN A 258 -25.30 -12.22 15.55
CA ASN A 258 -25.82 -10.90 15.91
C ASN A 258 -24.72 -9.82 15.88
N LYS A 259 -23.50 -10.15 16.30
CA LYS A 259 -22.35 -9.22 16.21
C LYS A 259 -21.98 -8.91 14.76
N GLN A 260 -22.01 -9.92 13.88
CA GLN A 260 -21.76 -9.75 12.45
C GLN A 260 -22.87 -8.91 11.79
N ILE A 261 -24.13 -9.17 12.09
CA ILE A 261 -25.28 -8.40 11.61
C ILE A 261 -25.15 -6.93 12.04
N ALA A 262 -24.81 -6.66 13.30
CA ALA A 262 -24.62 -5.30 13.79
C ALA A 262 -23.48 -4.59 13.03
N LYS A 263 -22.34 -5.26 12.84
CA LYS A 263 -21.22 -4.71 12.05
C LYS A 263 -21.65 -4.38 10.61
N LEU A 264 -22.32 -5.32 9.93
CA LEU A 264 -22.76 -5.13 8.55
C LEU A 264 -23.82 -4.03 8.41
N LYS A 265 -24.72 -3.88 9.38
CA LYS A 265 -25.70 -2.76 9.41
C LYS A 265 -24.99 -1.42 9.54
N ASP A 266 -23.99 -1.31 10.39
CA ASP A 266 -23.17 -0.12 10.53
C ASP A 266 -22.43 0.21 9.22
N GLN A 267 -21.82 -0.79 8.58
CA GLN A 267 -21.13 -0.65 7.29
C GLN A 267 -22.09 -0.28 6.16
N SER A 268 -23.28 -0.89 6.11
CA SER A 268 -24.31 -0.59 5.11
C SER A 268 -24.81 0.86 5.22
N LEU A 269 -24.99 1.34 6.44
CA LEU A 269 -25.41 2.75 6.64
C LEU A 269 -24.28 3.72 6.23
N GLU A 270 -23.03 3.39 6.58
CA GLU A 270 -21.89 4.24 6.26
C GLU A 270 -21.63 4.31 4.74
N ILE A 271 -21.71 3.17 4.03
CA ILE A 271 -21.52 3.16 2.57
C ILE A 271 -22.68 3.85 1.84
N GLN A 272 -23.90 3.79 2.34
CA GLN A 272 -25.04 4.55 1.80
C GLN A 272 -24.80 6.04 1.86
N GLN A 273 -24.35 6.55 3.00
CA GLN A 273 -24.00 7.97 3.16
C GLN A 273 -22.82 8.40 2.29
N PHE A 274 -21.89 7.48 2.06
CA PHE A 274 -20.77 7.70 1.18
C PHE A 274 -21.22 7.74 -0.28
N GLU A 275 -22.11 6.86 -0.69
CA GLU A 275 -22.67 6.81 -2.04
C GLU A 275 -23.37 8.12 -2.41
N GLU A 276 -24.18 8.68 -1.52
CA GLU A 276 -24.83 9.97 -1.73
C GLU A 276 -23.81 11.10 -1.99
N LYS A 277 -22.69 11.10 -1.26
CA LYS A 277 -21.64 12.13 -1.43
C LYS A 277 -20.86 11.93 -2.71
N ILE A 278 -20.44 10.68 -3.01
CA ILE A 278 -19.64 10.40 -4.20
C ILE A 278 -20.46 10.61 -5.48
N HIS A 279 -21.77 10.32 -5.46
CA HIS A 279 -22.70 10.62 -6.54
C HIS A 279 -22.65 12.12 -6.88
N HIS A 280 -22.81 12.97 -5.87
CA HIS A 280 -22.83 14.42 -6.07
C HIS A 280 -21.51 14.98 -6.63
N LEU A 281 -20.37 14.38 -6.23
CA LEU A 281 -19.06 14.75 -6.76
C LEU A 281 -18.80 14.17 -8.16
N ALA A 282 -19.30 12.96 -8.44
CA ALA A 282 -19.18 12.33 -9.76
C ALA A 282 -19.86 13.15 -10.87
N ASP A 283 -21.06 13.68 -10.58
CA ASP A 283 -21.81 14.51 -11.53
C ASP A 283 -21.07 15.81 -11.90
N GLN A 284 -20.16 16.28 -11.06
CA GLN A 284 -19.37 17.48 -11.30
C GLN A 284 -18.19 17.25 -12.27
N MET A 285 -17.86 15.99 -12.59
CA MET A 285 -16.72 15.64 -13.45
C MET A 285 -15.45 16.43 -13.09
N ILE A 286 -15.10 16.42 -11.80
CA ILE A 286 -14.03 17.24 -11.22
C ILE A 286 -12.71 16.98 -11.95
N SER A 287 -12.06 18.03 -12.43
CA SER A 287 -10.71 17.98 -12.97
C SER A 287 -9.68 18.34 -11.90
N ILE A 288 -8.52 17.70 -11.97
CA ILE A 288 -7.35 18.10 -11.18
C ILE A 288 -6.26 18.66 -12.10
N ASP A 289 -5.49 19.57 -11.55
CA ASP A 289 -4.26 20.08 -12.18
C ASP A 289 -3.08 19.69 -11.27
N LEU A 290 -2.15 18.91 -11.80
CA LEU A 290 -1.01 18.42 -11.02
C LEU A 290 -0.11 19.58 -10.55
N ASP A 291 -0.09 20.69 -11.28
CA ASP A 291 0.70 21.88 -10.94
C ASP A 291 0.13 22.64 -9.73
N ASP A 292 -1.17 22.53 -9.45
CA ASP A 292 -1.79 23.09 -8.23
C ASP A 292 -1.29 22.42 -6.93
N GLY A 293 -0.64 21.27 -7.06
CA GLY A 293 -0.13 20.48 -5.97
C GLY A 293 -1.20 19.69 -5.21
N VAL A 294 -0.73 18.76 -4.35
CA VAL A 294 -1.57 17.75 -3.71
C VAL A 294 -2.66 18.36 -2.83
N LYS A 295 -2.35 19.39 -2.04
CA LYS A 295 -3.33 19.92 -1.06
C LYS A 295 -4.55 20.55 -1.73
N VAL A 296 -4.35 21.31 -2.81
CA VAL A 296 -5.43 21.98 -3.54
C VAL A 296 -6.33 20.94 -4.20
N ASN A 297 -5.72 19.99 -4.90
CA ASN A 297 -6.47 18.94 -5.58
C ASN A 297 -7.20 18.00 -4.61
N TYR A 298 -6.56 17.61 -3.50
CA TYR A 298 -7.16 16.74 -2.49
C TYR A 298 -8.40 17.35 -1.85
N ALA A 299 -8.39 18.67 -1.61
CA ALA A 299 -9.51 19.40 -1.02
C ALA A 299 -10.78 19.39 -1.89
N LYS A 300 -10.65 19.18 -3.22
CA LYS A 300 -11.81 19.06 -4.13
C LYS A 300 -12.68 17.83 -3.81
N PHE A 301 -12.14 16.85 -3.08
CA PHE A 301 -12.80 15.59 -2.70
C PHE A 301 -13.13 15.52 -1.21
N ASP A 302 -13.19 16.66 -0.51
CA ASP A 302 -13.51 16.65 0.93
C ASP A 302 -14.86 15.95 1.21
N GLY A 303 -14.86 15.14 2.27
CA GLY A 303 -16.02 14.35 2.67
C GLY A 303 -16.10 12.94 2.06
N VAL A 304 -15.28 12.61 1.04
CA VAL A 304 -15.17 11.24 0.47
C VAL A 304 -13.74 10.68 0.54
N VAL A 305 -12.74 11.50 0.84
CA VAL A 305 -11.36 11.07 1.04
C VAL A 305 -10.99 11.05 2.52
N GLU A 306 -10.02 10.21 2.89
CA GLU A 306 -9.50 10.13 4.26
C GLU A 306 -8.82 11.44 4.65
N LYS A 307 -9.07 11.93 5.87
CA LYS A 307 -8.53 13.22 6.32
C LYS A 307 -7.01 13.17 6.52
N ILE A 308 -6.30 14.11 5.91
CA ILE A 308 -4.87 14.32 6.15
C ILE A 308 -4.73 15.10 7.47
N LYS A 309 -4.24 14.42 8.51
CA LYS A 309 -4.02 15.00 9.86
C LYS A 309 -2.59 15.45 10.06
#